data_34c46592c50899d9316d4a0e86cdfdd3
#
_entry.id   34c46592c50899d9316d4a0e86cdfdd3
#
_cell.length_a   1.000
_cell.length_b   1.000
_cell.length_c   1.000
_cell.angle_alpha   90.00
_cell.angle_beta   90.00
_cell.angle_gamma   90.00
#
_symmetry.space_group_name_H-M   'P 1'
#
loop_
_entity.id
_entity.type
_entity.pdbx_description
1 polymer ?
#
loop_
_entity_poly.entity_id
_entity_poly.type
_entity_poly.pdbx_seq_one_letter_code
_entity_poly.pdbx_strand_id
1 'polypeptide(L)'
;MTSIRLAADIGGTFTDIALEAHGELHTAKVLTTPLEPAVAVIDGIERVLLDAALSPQDVDVFVHGTTLATNALIERRGARTALLTTAGMRDSVEIAHENRFEQYDLAMVRPEPLVPRDLRIGIPERLASNGSILKDLDGEAV
;
A
#
# COMPACT_ATOMS: atom_id res chain seq x y z
N MET A 1 26.14 -8.90 23.16
CA MET A 1 26.31 -7.79 22.19
C MET A 1 24.91 -7.26 21.89
N THR A 2 24.67 -5.96 22.04
CA THR A 2 23.40 -5.34 21.68
C THR A 2 23.28 -5.38 20.14
N SER A 3 22.18 -5.90 19.63
CA SER A 3 21.89 -5.98 18.19
C SER A 3 21.79 -4.57 17.60
N ILE A 4 22.47 -4.33 16.48
CA ILE A 4 22.40 -3.07 15.73
C ILE A 4 21.19 -3.15 14.81
N ARG A 5 20.24 -2.22 15.00
CA ARG A 5 18.94 -2.23 14.33
C ARG A 5 18.74 -0.96 13.53
N LEU A 6 18.43 -1.11 12.26
CA LEU A 6 18.15 -0.02 11.34
C LEU A 6 16.67 -0.05 10.96
N ALA A 7 16.02 1.09 10.92
CA ALA A 7 14.64 1.23 10.47
C ALA A 7 14.51 2.37 9.45
N ALA A 8 13.67 2.16 8.43
CA ALA A 8 13.29 3.18 7.47
C ALA A 8 11.78 3.25 7.34
N ASP A 9 11.20 4.44 7.43
CA ASP A 9 9.79 4.70 7.14
C ASP A 9 9.66 5.71 6.00
N ILE A 10 9.05 5.25 4.91
CA ILE A 10 8.88 6.05 3.69
C ILE A 10 7.49 6.68 3.70
N GLY A 11 7.43 7.97 4.02
CA GLY A 11 6.23 8.78 3.87
C GLY A 11 6.11 9.43 2.48
N GLY A 12 5.01 10.11 2.23
CA GLY A 12 4.77 10.83 0.96
C GLY A 12 5.68 12.04 0.75
N THR A 13 6.14 12.68 1.84
CA THR A 13 6.97 13.90 1.80
C THR A 13 8.36 13.68 2.37
N PHE A 14 8.46 12.95 3.46
CA PHE A 14 9.72 12.66 4.14
C PHE A 14 9.90 11.16 4.32
N THR A 15 11.17 10.76 4.30
CA THR A 15 11.63 9.44 4.70
C THR A 15 12.39 9.59 6.00
N ASP A 16 11.94 8.89 7.03
CA ASP A 16 12.54 8.88 8.36
C ASP A 16 13.41 7.62 8.52
N ILE A 17 14.65 7.80 8.97
CA ILE A 17 15.59 6.71 9.23
C ILE A 17 15.97 6.75 10.70
N ALA A 18 16.03 5.58 11.33
CA ALA A 18 16.47 5.41 12.71
C ALA A 18 17.43 4.23 12.81
N LEU A 19 18.58 4.44 13.47
CA LEU A 19 19.59 3.43 13.76
C LEU A 19 19.80 3.36 15.27
N GLU A 20 19.54 2.19 15.84
CA GLU A 20 19.84 1.88 17.23
C GLU A 20 21.15 1.07 17.28
N ALA A 21 22.20 1.66 17.85
CA ALA A 21 23.51 1.07 17.96
C ALA A 21 24.14 1.36 19.32
N HIS A 22 24.65 0.34 20.02
CA HIS A 22 25.35 0.49 21.29
C HIS A 22 24.57 1.21 22.40
N GLY A 23 23.23 1.23 22.33
CA GLY A 23 22.35 1.93 23.27
C GLY A 23 22.11 3.41 22.91
N GLU A 24 22.61 3.89 21.79
CA GLU A 24 22.37 5.20 21.22
C GLU A 24 21.43 5.13 20.02
N LEU A 25 20.65 6.18 19.81
CA LEU A 25 19.72 6.32 18.71
C LEU A 25 20.18 7.45 17.79
N HIS A 26 20.53 7.07 16.54
CA HIS A 26 20.85 8.01 15.46
C HIS A 26 19.67 8.13 14.53
N THR A 27 19.29 9.34 14.14
CA THR A 27 18.13 9.56 13.26
C THR A 27 18.46 10.51 12.12
N ALA A 28 17.86 10.25 10.97
CA ALA A 28 17.88 11.17 9.83
C ALA A 28 16.49 11.32 9.25
N LYS A 29 16.17 12.53 8.82
CA LYS A 29 14.97 12.85 8.05
C LYS A 29 15.40 13.43 6.71
N VAL A 30 15.00 12.81 5.62
CA VAL A 30 15.30 13.22 4.25
C VAL A 30 14.01 13.44 3.46
N LEU A 31 14.06 14.27 2.44
CA LEU A 31 12.93 14.43 1.52
C LEU A 31 12.77 13.15 0.71
N THR A 32 11.55 12.63 0.67
CA THR A 32 11.25 11.48 -0.20
C THR A 32 11.42 11.87 -1.67
N THR A 33 12.06 11.00 -2.44
CA THR A 33 12.20 11.13 -3.89
C THR A 33 11.03 10.38 -4.56
N PRO A 34 9.96 11.06 -5.03
CA PRO A 34 8.72 10.38 -5.43
C PRO A 34 8.87 9.40 -6.60
N LEU A 35 9.82 9.66 -7.52
CA LEU A 35 10.07 8.78 -8.68
C LEU A 35 10.93 7.57 -8.33
N GLU A 36 11.84 7.72 -7.35
CA GLU A 36 12.74 6.67 -6.88
C GLU A 36 12.88 6.74 -5.36
N PRO A 37 11.89 6.24 -4.59
CA PRO A 37 11.92 6.34 -3.12
C PRO A 37 13.13 5.67 -2.47
N ALA A 38 13.73 4.68 -3.13
CA ALA A 38 14.92 4.01 -2.67
C ALA A 38 16.12 4.95 -2.51
N VAL A 39 16.23 6.00 -3.33
CA VAL A 39 17.33 6.98 -3.26
C VAL A 39 17.30 7.71 -1.91
N ALA A 40 16.15 8.18 -1.49
CA ALA A 40 15.99 8.86 -0.19
C ALA A 40 16.31 7.92 0.99
N VAL A 41 15.91 6.64 0.89
CA VAL A 41 16.23 5.64 1.92
C VAL A 41 17.74 5.44 2.03
N ILE A 42 18.42 5.22 0.91
CA ILE A 42 19.87 5.00 0.89
C ILE A 42 20.62 6.24 1.43
N ASP A 43 20.27 7.45 0.98
CA ASP A 43 20.87 8.69 1.47
C ASP A 43 20.69 8.85 2.99
N GLY A 44 19.50 8.56 3.50
CA GLY A 44 19.23 8.61 4.93
C GLY A 44 19.98 7.54 5.74
N ILE A 45 20.09 6.32 5.21
CA ILE A 45 20.87 5.23 5.83
C ILE A 45 22.35 5.58 5.89
N GLU A 46 22.94 6.08 4.80
CA GLU A 46 24.33 6.50 4.77
C GLU A 46 24.65 7.55 5.83
N ARG A 47 23.73 8.52 6.03
CA ARG A 47 23.89 9.56 7.06
C ARG A 47 23.94 8.98 8.47
N VAL A 48 22.99 8.12 8.85
CA VAL A 48 22.97 7.57 10.22
C VAL A 48 24.14 6.59 10.46
N LEU A 49 24.56 5.84 9.46
CA LEU A 49 25.71 4.95 9.56
C LEU A 49 27.01 5.76 9.73
N LEU A 50 27.18 6.83 8.95
CA LEU A 50 28.33 7.72 9.09
C LEU A 50 28.38 8.38 10.47
N ASP A 51 27.23 8.86 10.97
CA ASP A 51 27.12 9.48 12.30
C ASP A 51 27.46 8.49 13.42
N ALA A 52 27.08 7.23 13.27
CA ALA A 52 27.39 6.15 14.21
C ALA A 52 28.79 5.54 14.01
N ALA A 53 29.57 5.98 13.01
CA ALA A 53 30.83 5.38 12.59
C ALA A 53 30.73 3.86 12.29
N LEU A 54 29.62 3.43 11.66
CA LEU A 54 29.30 2.06 11.30
C LEU A 54 29.22 1.90 9.77
N SER A 55 29.28 0.64 9.35
CA SER A 55 29.10 0.22 7.96
C SER A 55 27.81 -0.59 7.78
N PRO A 56 27.27 -0.74 6.56
CA PRO A 56 26.09 -1.56 6.33
C PRO A 56 26.21 -3.02 6.80
N GLN A 57 27.43 -3.56 6.83
CA GLN A 57 27.72 -4.93 7.28
C GLN A 57 27.56 -5.12 8.79
N ASP A 58 27.58 -4.04 9.55
CA ASP A 58 27.42 -4.06 11.02
C ASP A 58 25.94 -4.13 11.44
N VAL A 59 25.01 -3.95 10.51
CA VAL A 59 23.56 -3.95 10.77
C VAL A 59 23.05 -5.39 10.86
N ASP A 60 22.52 -5.77 12.03
CA ASP A 60 21.97 -7.11 12.26
C ASP A 60 20.52 -7.22 11.75
N VAL A 61 19.74 -6.15 11.86
CA VAL A 61 18.31 -6.14 11.51
C VAL A 61 17.95 -4.87 10.78
N PHE A 62 17.29 -5.01 9.63
CA PHE A 62 16.69 -3.91 8.91
C PHE A 62 15.16 -4.04 8.88
N VAL A 63 14.45 -3.01 9.35
CA VAL A 63 12.98 -2.91 9.33
C VAL A 63 12.57 -1.82 8.34
N HIS A 64 11.71 -2.17 7.41
CA HIS A 64 11.24 -1.24 6.40
C HIS A 64 9.71 -1.07 6.47
N GLY A 65 9.25 0.16 6.62
CA GLY A 65 7.85 0.56 6.55
C GLY A 65 7.61 1.51 5.39
N THR A 66 6.39 1.51 4.85
CA THR A 66 6.00 2.47 3.83
C THR A 66 4.51 2.72 3.81
N THR A 67 4.12 3.98 3.63
CA THR A 67 2.73 4.40 3.41
C THR A 67 2.44 4.75 1.95
N LEU A 68 3.36 4.48 1.02
CA LEU A 68 3.22 4.85 -0.40
C LEU A 68 1.94 4.30 -1.03
N ALA A 69 1.63 3.02 -0.80
CA ALA A 69 0.41 2.40 -1.34
C ALA A 69 -0.86 3.04 -0.74
N THR A 70 -0.86 3.27 0.57
CA THR A 70 -1.97 3.94 1.26
C THR A 70 -2.17 5.36 0.73
N ASN A 71 -1.10 6.12 0.58
CA ASN A 71 -1.13 7.48 0.03
C ASN A 71 -1.64 7.48 -1.41
N ALA A 72 -1.16 6.56 -2.26
CA ALA A 72 -1.64 6.42 -3.64
C ALA A 72 -3.14 6.13 -3.70
N LEU A 73 -3.67 5.29 -2.80
CA LEU A 73 -5.10 5.00 -2.70
C LEU A 73 -5.91 6.22 -2.24
N ILE A 74 -5.44 6.93 -1.20
CA ILE A 74 -6.11 8.13 -0.68
C ILE A 74 -6.13 9.25 -1.73
N GLU A 75 -5.00 9.47 -2.39
CA GLU A 75 -4.84 10.50 -3.42
C GLU A 75 -5.43 10.08 -4.77
N ARG A 76 -5.88 8.83 -4.90
CA ARG A 76 -6.37 8.22 -6.15
C ARG A 76 -5.34 8.33 -7.30
N ARG A 77 -4.07 8.25 -6.95
CA ARG A 77 -2.94 8.24 -7.88
C ARG A 77 -2.44 6.82 -8.05
N GLY A 78 -2.60 6.27 -9.23
CA GLY A 78 -2.19 4.90 -9.52
C GLY A 78 -2.35 4.56 -11.00
N ALA A 79 -2.01 3.33 -11.37
CA ALA A 79 -2.29 2.83 -12.69
C ALA A 79 -3.80 2.74 -12.94
N ARG A 80 -4.20 2.89 -14.20
CA ARG A 80 -5.58 2.60 -14.61
C ARG A 80 -5.86 1.11 -14.41
N THR A 81 -6.75 0.79 -13.48
CA THR A 81 -6.99 -0.58 -13.00
C THR A 81 -8.40 -1.01 -13.37
N ALA A 82 -8.55 -2.24 -13.86
CA ALA A 82 -9.84 -2.90 -14.06
C ALA A 82 -10.12 -3.89 -12.92
N LEU A 83 -11.39 -4.10 -12.63
CA LEU A 83 -11.87 -5.13 -11.71
C LEU A 83 -12.51 -6.25 -12.53
N LEU A 84 -11.92 -7.45 -12.48
CA LEU A 84 -12.53 -8.66 -12.98
C LEU A 84 -13.26 -9.37 -11.84
N THR A 85 -14.51 -9.69 -12.01
CA THR A 85 -15.35 -10.32 -10.99
C THR A 85 -16.35 -11.26 -11.62
N THR A 86 -16.97 -12.11 -10.81
CA THR A 86 -18.07 -13.00 -11.24
C THR A 86 -19.17 -12.20 -11.96
N ALA A 87 -19.65 -12.72 -13.09
CA ALA A 87 -20.76 -12.10 -13.82
C ALA A 87 -21.97 -11.86 -12.89
N GLY A 88 -22.51 -10.62 -12.94
CA GLY A 88 -23.58 -10.17 -12.06
C GLY A 88 -23.11 -9.54 -10.73
N MET A 89 -21.81 -9.60 -10.37
CA MET A 89 -21.28 -9.08 -9.11
C MET A 89 -20.54 -7.74 -9.24
N ARG A 90 -20.46 -7.15 -10.42
CA ARG A 90 -19.68 -5.91 -10.66
C ARG A 90 -20.12 -4.69 -9.83
N ASP A 91 -21.35 -4.69 -9.37
CA ASP A 91 -21.92 -3.57 -8.61
C ASP A 91 -21.78 -3.77 -7.08
N SER A 92 -21.16 -4.87 -6.63
CA SER A 92 -20.91 -5.14 -5.21
C SER A 92 -20.08 -4.06 -4.53
N VAL A 93 -19.15 -3.41 -5.26
CA VAL A 93 -18.33 -2.29 -4.75
C VAL A 93 -19.14 -1.01 -4.51
N GLU A 94 -20.28 -0.83 -5.18
CA GLU A 94 -21.20 0.29 -4.95
C GLU A 94 -22.21 -0.04 -3.86
N ILE A 95 -22.69 -1.29 -3.82
CA ILE A 95 -23.59 -1.78 -2.78
C ILE A 95 -22.86 -1.72 -1.43
N ALA A 96 -21.58 -2.14 -1.40
CA ALA A 96 -20.74 -2.23 -0.20
C ALA A 96 -21.48 -2.96 0.93
N HIS A 97 -21.55 -2.37 2.11
CA HIS A 97 -22.30 -2.90 3.26
C HIS A 97 -23.69 -2.24 3.42
N GLU A 98 -24.16 -1.49 2.43
CA GLU A 98 -25.41 -0.70 2.48
C GLU A 98 -25.46 0.33 3.61
N ASN A 99 -24.36 0.58 4.28
CA ASN A 99 -24.26 1.56 5.36
C ASN A 99 -24.40 2.99 4.80
N ARG A 100 -25.16 3.81 5.50
CA ARG A 100 -25.19 5.25 5.30
C ARG A 100 -24.32 5.91 6.35
N PHE A 101 -23.40 6.78 5.93
CA PHE A 101 -22.56 7.56 6.85
C PHE A 101 -23.41 8.55 7.65
N GLU A 102 -24.41 9.14 6.98
CA GLU A 102 -25.43 10.03 7.57
C GLU A 102 -26.82 9.48 7.24
N GLN A 103 -27.50 8.90 8.22
CA GLN A 103 -28.74 8.16 7.99
C GLN A 103 -29.90 9.07 7.53
N TYR A 104 -29.88 10.34 7.92
CA TYR A 104 -30.95 11.31 7.66
C TYR A 104 -30.59 12.34 6.58
N ASP A 105 -29.39 12.30 6.01
CA ASP A 105 -28.99 13.17 4.92
C ASP A 105 -29.56 12.64 3.58
N LEU A 106 -30.51 13.37 3.02
CA LEU A 106 -31.13 13.06 1.72
C LEU A 106 -30.20 13.37 0.54
N ALA A 107 -29.21 14.24 0.75
CA ALA A 107 -28.23 14.66 -0.26
C ALA A 107 -26.88 13.97 -0.10
N MET A 108 -26.81 12.90 0.68
CA MET A 108 -25.56 12.18 0.95
C MET A 108 -24.89 11.74 -0.35
N VAL A 109 -23.63 12.18 -0.51
CA VAL A 109 -22.75 11.75 -1.61
C VAL A 109 -21.89 10.59 -1.14
N ARG A 110 -22.00 9.45 -1.80
CA ARG A 110 -21.11 8.29 -1.53
C ARG A 110 -19.73 8.56 -2.11
N PRO A 111 -18.65 8.10 -1.43
CA PRO A 111 -17.32 8.10 -2.03
C PRO A 111 -17.32 7.33 -3.35
N GLU A 112 -16.70 7.91 -4.37
CA GLU A 112 -16.54 7.19 -5.64
C GLU A 112 -15.74 5.91 -5.44
N PRO A 113 -16.15 4.78 -6.02
CA PRO A 113 -15.35 3.56 -6.03
C PRO A 113 -13.97 3.77 -6.67
N LEU A 114 -12.97 3.01 -6.21
CA LEU A 114 -11.60 3.08 -6.76
C LEU A 114 -11.54 2.67 -8.25
N VAL A 115 -12.41 1.75 -8.65
CA VAL A 115 -12.51 1.31 -10.04
C VAL A 115 -13.84 1.82 -10.59
N PRO A 116 -13.84 2.67 -11.64
CA PRO A 116 -15.06 3.18 -12.25
C PRO A 116 -15.85 2.05 -12.93
N ARG A 117 -17.15 2.26 -13.12
CA ARG A 117 -18.07 1.21 -13.54
C ARG A 117 -17.76 0.61 -14.91
N ASP A 118 -17.24 1.41 -15.82
CA ASP A 118 -16.82 0.98 -17.17
C ASP A 118 -15.60 0.05 -17.16
N LEU A 119 -14.82 0.06 -16.09
CA LEU A 119 -13.67 -0.83 -15.89
C LEU A 119 -13.98 -2.03 -14.97
N ARG A 120 -15.25 -2.27 -14.63
CA ARG A 120 -15.68 -3.46 -13.88
C ARG A 120 -16.29 -4.47 -14.85
N ILE A 121 -15.58 -5.57 -15.06
CA ILE A 121 -15.91 -6.58 -16.07
C ILE A 121 -16.40 -7.82 -15.35
N GLY A 122 -17.62 -8.28 -15.71
CA GLY A 122 -18.17 -9.53 -15.20
C GLY A 122 -17.72 -10.70 -16.06
N ILE A 123 -16.98 -11.63 -15.47
CA ILE A 123 -16.49 -12.82 -16.13
C ILE A 123 -17.45 -13.99 -15.87
N PRO A 124 -17.87 -14.72 -16.91
CA PRO A 124 -18.71 -15.91 -16.76
C PRO A 124 -17.96 -17.02 -16.03
N GLU A 125 -18.17 -17.13 -14.74
CA GLU A 125 -17.69 -18.19 -13.86
C GLU A 125 -18.56 -18.26 -12.60
N ARG A 126 -18.50 -19.34 -11.82
CA ARG A 126 -19.11 -19.42 -10.52
C ARG A 126 -18.45 -20.47 -9.62
N LEU A 127 -18.09 -20.06 -8.41
CA LEU A 127 -17.68 -20.94 -7.32
C LEU A 127 -18.76 -20.98 -6.24
N ALA A 128 -18.96 -22.15 -5.63
CA ALA A 128 -19.73 -22.30 -4.42
C ALA A 128 -18.92 -21.88 -3.19
N SER A 129 -19.59 -21.70 -2.04
CA SER A 129 -18.96 -21.32 -0.77
C SER A 129 -17.92 -22.32 -0.24
N ASN A 130 -18.02 -23.59 -0.66
CA ASN A 130 -17.07 -24.65 -0.31
C ASN A 130 -15.91 -24.78 -1.31
N GLY A 131 -15.82 -23.88 -2.31
CA GLY A 131 -14.78 -23.90 -3.35
C GLY A 131 -15.07 -24.81 -4.54
N SER A 132 -16.21 -25.53 -4.56
CA SER A 132 -16.56 -26.33 -5.74
C SER A 132 -16.95 -25.44 -6.92
N ILE A 133 -16.56 -25.86 -8.13
CA ILE A 133 -16.85 -25.13 -9.37
C ILE A 133 -18.28 -25.45 -9.79
N LEU A 134 -19.13 -24.42 -9.85
CA LEU A 134 -20.50 -24.49 -10.36
C LEU A 134 -20.58 -24.13 -11.85
N LYS A 135 -19.66 -23.27 -12.29
CA LYS A 135 -19.46 -22.89 -13.69
C LYS A 135 -17.99 -22.60 -13.92
N ASP A 136 -17.42 -23.26 -14.90
CA ASP A 136 -16.02 -23.08 -15.28
C ASP A 136 -15.73 -21.63 -15.74
N LEU A 137 -14.49 -21.18 -15.51
CA LEU A 137 -14.02 -19.90 -16.00
C LEU A 137 -14.00 -19.90 -17.53
N ASP A 138 -14.65 -18.92 -18.12
CA ASP A 138 -14.55 -18.64 -19.53
C ASP A 138 -13.25 -17.86 -19.81
N GLY A 139 -12.22 -18.58 -20.21
CA GLY A 139 -10.91 -18.01 -20.51
C GLY A 139 -10.85 -17.12 -21.75
N GLU A 140 -11.85 -17.20 -22.65
CA GLU A 140 -11.95 -16.32 -23.82
C GLU A 140 -12.58 -14.96 -23.46
N ALA A 141 -13.27 -14.89 -22.32
CA ALA A 141 -13.89 -13.67 -21.81
C ALA A 141 -12.94 -12.80 -20.95
N VAL A 142 -11.70 -13.26 -20.69
CA VAL A 142 -10.67 -12.58 -19.92
C VAL A 142 -9.62 -12.00 -20.85
#